data_b16f6920d27c9a4e1f56ec03e3371fb2
#
_entry.id   b16f6920d27c9a4e1f56ec03e3371fb2
#
_cell.length_a   1.000
_cell.length_b   1.000
_cell.length_c   1.000
_cell.angle_alpha   90.00
_cell.angle_beta   90.00
_cell.angle_gamma   90.00
#
_symmetry.space_group_name_H-M   'P 1'
#
loop_
_entity.id
_entity.type
_entity.pdbx_description
1 polymer ?
#
loop_
_entity_poly.entity_id
_entity_poly.type
_entity_poly.pdbx_seq_one_letter_code
_entity_poly.pdbx_strand_id
1 'polypeptide(L)'
;FKTMVDPFIGKYSFVKVCSGVLKGDDILYNADADAEEKPGKIYTMCGNKPAEVSELFAGDIGAIAKLGSTRTGDTLSTKANPVSYAKTDYSVPYTYMKYTVKTKGDEDKVSQALAKMTAEDVTLKSVNDSENRQTLLYGMGDQHLEIAASKLAARYKVEITLETPKVAFRETIR
;
A
#
# COMPACT_ATOMS: atom_id res chain seq x y z
N PHE A 1 -0.29 -10.69 2.22
CA PHE A 1 -0.83 -10.18 3.49
C PHE A 1 -0.23 -8.85 3.91
N LYS A 2 0.88 -8.40 3.31
CA LYS A 2 1.53 -7.11 3.60
C LYS A 2 2.31 -6.62 2.39
N THR A 3 2.28 -5.30 2.17
CA THR A 3 3.13 -4.62 1.19
C THR A 3 4.14 -3.75 1.92
N MET A 4 5.39 -3.72 1.43
CA MET A 4 6.42 -2.78 1.87
C MET A 4 7.10 -2.17 0.64
N VAL A 5 7.53 -0.94 0.77
CA VAL A 5 8.27 -0.24 -0.28
C VAL A 5 9.70 0.01 0.18
N ASP A 6 10.63 -0.64 -0.48
CA ASP A 6 12.06 -0.43 -0.27
C ASP A 6 12.59 0.63 -1.23
N PRO A 7 13.48 1.55 -0.79
CA PRO A 7 14.02 2.60 -1.65
C PRO A 7 14.82 2.10 -2.86
N PHE A 8 15.44 0.91 -2.75
CA PHE A 8 16.35 0.37 -3.76
C PHE A 8 15.69 -0.69 -4.65
N ILE A 9 14.90 -1.59 -4.06
CA ILE A 9 14.29 -2.73 -4.76
C ILE A 9 12.88 -2.38 -5.23
N GLY A 10 12.23 -1.45 -4.56
CA GLY A 10 10.87 -1.03 -4.83
C GLY A 10 9.84 -1.80 -3.98
N LYS A 11 8.71 -2.15 -4.59
CA LYS A 11 7.60 -2.80 -3.89
C LYS A 11 7.90 -4.27 -3.62
N TYR A 12 7.79 -4.67 -2.36
CA TYR A 12 7.72 -6.05 -1.90
C TYR A 12 6.29 -6.42 -1.51
N SER A 13 5.83 -7.55 -2.00
CA SER A 13 4.59 -8.18 -1.55
C SER A 13 4.94 -9.38 -0.69
N PHE A 14 4.61 -9.32 0.60
CA PHE A 14 4.80 -10.44 1.52
C PHE A 14 3.68 -11.44 1.35
N VAL A 15 4.05 -12.68 1.14
CA VAL A 15 3.14 -13.79 0.87
C VAL A 15 3.36 -14.93 1.84
N LYS A 16 2.29 -15.64 2.15
CA LYS A 16 2.33 -16.96 2.81
C LYS A 16 1.91 -18.01 1.79
N VAL A 17 2.74 -18.99 1.57
CA VAL A 17 2.41 -20.12 0.70
C VAL A 17 1.48 -21.06 1.46
N CYS A 18 0.23 -21.18 1.01
CA CYS A 18 -0.79 -22.02 1.67
C CYS A 18 -0.75 -23.45 1.18
N SER A 19 -0.39 -23.68 -0.09
CA SER A 19 -0.26 -25.01 -0.69
C SER A 19 0.71 -25.00 -1.87
N GLY A 20 1.33 -26.13 -2.15
CA GLY A 20 2.26 -26.30 -3.26
C GLY A 20 3.62 -25.64 -3.03
N VAL A 21 4.26 -25.27 -4.10
CA VAL A 21 5.58 -24.63 -4.15
C VAL A 21 5.50 -23.41 -5.04
N LEU A 22 6.02 -22.29 -4.59
CA LEU A 22 6.13 -21.05 -5.34
C LEU A 22 7.57 -20.90 -5.85
N LYS A 23 7.76 -20.74 -7.16
CA LYS A 23 9.05 -20.51 -7.81
C LYS A 23 9.12 -19.15 -8.48
N GLY A 24 10.33 -18.62 -8.67
CA GLY A 24 10.55 -17.30 -9.27
C GLY A 24 10.17 -17.20 -10.74
N ASP A 25 10.05 -18.31 -11.45
CA ASP A 25 9.67 -18.39 -12.86
C ASP A 25 8.20 -18.74 -13.10
N ASP A 26 7.44 -19.03 -12.04
CA ASP A 26 6.01 -19.32 -12.13
C ASP A 26 5.23 -18.11 -12.66
N ILE A 27 4.14 -18.36 -13.38
CA ILE A 27 3.15 -17.34 -13.72
C ILE A 27 2.03 -17.46 -12.69
N LEU A 28 1.85 -16.40 -11.91
CA LEU A 28 0.83 -16.31 -10.89
C LEU A 28 -0.40 -15.59 -11.44
N TYR A 29 -1.57 -16.09 -11.09
CA TYR A 29 -2.84 -15.48 -11.41
C TYR A 29 -3.43 -14.82 -10.17
N ASN A 30 -3.69 -13.53 -10.25
CA ASN A 30 -4.42 -12.76 -9.25
C ASN A 30 -5.89 -12.69 -9.64
N ALA A 31 -6.73 -13.49 -8.99
CA ALA A 31 -8.16 -13.55 -9.29
C ALA A 31 -8.91 -12.25 -8.91
N ASP A 32 -8.40 -11.49 -7.92
CA ASP A 32 -9.02 -10.23 -7.48
C ASP A 32 -8.79 -9.09 -8.48
N ALA A 33 -7.67 -9.11 -9.18
CA ALA A 33 -7.31 -8.12 -10.18
C ALA A 33 -7.54 -8.59 -11.64
N ASP A 34 -7.94 -9.86 -11.82
CA ASP A 34 -8.04 -10.55 -13.12
C ASP A 34 -6.77 -10.37 -13.96
N ALA A 35 -5.62 -10.59 -13.34
CA ALA A 35 -4.33 -10.34 -13.97
C ALA A 35 -3.33 -11.47 -13.71
N GLU A 36 -2.52 -11.75 -14.75
CA GLU A 36 -1.35 -12.61 -14.60
C GLU A 36 -0.14 -11.77 -14.18
N GLU A 37 0.59 -12.27 -13.19
CA GLU A 37 1.80 -11.64 -12.70
C GLU A 37 2.96 -12.64 -12.73
N LYS A 38 4.09 -12.17 -13.23
CA LYS A 38 5.32 -12.95 -13.16
C LYS A 38 6.13 -12.49 -11.95
N PRO A 39 6.30 -13.34 -10.93
CA PRO A 39 7.21 -13.03 -9.84
C PRO A 39 8.61 -12.79 -10.44
N GLY A 40 9.26 -11.77 -9.94
CA GLY A 40 10.67 -11.58 -10.25
C GLY A 40 11.51 -12.46 -9.33
N LYS A 41 12.22 -11.81 -8.41
CA LYS A 41 12.97 -12.52 -7.38
C LYS A 41 12.10 -12.77 -6.16
N ILE A 42 12.31 -13.96 -5.57
CA ILE A 42 11.67 -14.36 -4.32
C ILE A 42 12.70 -14.28 -3.21
N TYR A 43 12.27 -13.82 -2.05
CA TYR A 43 13.15 -13.62 -0.90
C TYR A 43 12.54 -14.22 0.37
N THR A 44 13.39 -14.72 1.24
CA THR A 44 13.11 -14.84 2.67
C THR A 44 13.67 -13.63 3.38
N MET A 45 13.01 -13.20 4.45
CA MET A 45 13.39 -11.99 5.18
C MET A 45 13.83 -12.35 6.60
N CYS A 46 15.00 -11.90 6.99
CA CYS A 46 15.49 -11.96 8.35
C CYS A 46 15.75 -10.52 8.83
N GLY A 47 14.78 -9.95 9.57
CA GLY A 47 14.80 -8.54 9.88
C GLY A 47 14.77 -7.69 8.60
N ASN A 48 15.78 -6.85 8.39
CA ASN A 48 15.90 -6.00 7.20
C ASN A 48 16.76 -6.62 6.08
N LYS A 49 17.19 -7.88 6.24
CA LYS A 49 18.09 -8.53 5.27
C LYS A 49 17.28 -9.48 4.38
N PRO A 50 17.09 -9.16 3.09
CA PRO A 50 16.52 -10.08 2.12
C PRO A 50 17.56 -11.13 1.73
N ALA A 51 17.20 -12.41 1.75
CA ALA A 51 17.96 -13.50 1.18
C ALA A 51 17.20 -14.06 -0.02
N GLU A 52 17.78 -14.01 -1.20
CA GLU A 52 17.18 -14.54 -2.42
C GLU A 52 17.10 -16.06 -2.34
N VAL A 53 15.94 -16.63 -2.68
CA VAL A 53 15.68 -18.07 -2.71
C VAL A 53 15.06 -18.46 -4.05
N SER A 54 15.25 -19.69 -4.46
CA SER A 54 14.69 -20.22 -5.71
C SER A 54 13.22 -20.61 -5.58
N GLU A 55 12.80 -21.04 -4.40
CA GLU A 55 11.47 -21.55 -4.14
C GLU A 55 11.05 -21.35 -2.68
N LEU A 56 9.73 -21.32 -2.45
CA LEU A 56 9.08 -21.30 -1.15
C LEU A 56 8.05 -22.41 -1.09
N PHE A 57 8.01 -23.15 0.02
CA PHE A 57 7.12 -24.30 0.22
C PHE A 57 5.86 -23.92 1.01
N ALA A 58 4.85 -24.77 0.95
CA ALA A 58 3.65 -24.63 1.75
C ALA A 58 3.99 -24.47 3.24
N GLY A 59 3.48 -23.41 3.86
CA GLY A 59 3.78 -22.97 5.23
C GLY A 59 4.79 -21.83 5.32
N ASP A 60 5.63 -21.64 4.30
CA ASP A 60 6.64 -20.58 4.28
C ASP A 60 6.03 -19.19 4.12
N ILE A 61 6.73 -18.22 4.68
CA ILE A 61 6.51 -16.80 4.47
C ILE A 61 7.70 -16.22 3.72
N GLY A 62 7.42 -15.55 2.62
CA GLY A 62 8.45 -14.89 1.82
C GLY A 62 7.97 -13.55 1.27
N ALA A 63 8.82 -12.92 0.50
CA ALA A 63 8.54 -11.66 -0.18
C ALA A 63 8.81 -11.80 -1.68
N ILE A 64 7.91 -11.27 -2.49
CA ILE A 64 8.04 -11.22 -3.94
C ILE A 64 8.26 -9.75 -4.33
N ALA A 65 9.27 -9.49 -5.13
CA ALA A 65 9.55 -8.15 -5.62
C ALA A 65 8.75 -7.83 -6.89
N LYS A 66 8.35 -6.55 -7.01
CA LYS A 66 7.87 -5.94 -8.26
C LYS A 66 6.54 -6.49 -8.82
N LEU A 67 5.66 -7.07 -8.00
CA LEU A 67 4.31 -7.36 -8.45
C LEU A 67 3.56 -6.05 -8.75
N GLY A 68 2.96 -5.93 -9.94
CA GLY A 68 2.35 -4.70 -10.44
C GLY A 68 0.94 -4.47 -9.93
N SER A 69 0.05 -5.43 -10.15
CA SER A 69 -1.38 -5.35 -9.86
C SER A 69 -1.75 -5.87 -8.47
N THR A 70 -0.90 -6.70 -7.86
CA THR A 70 -1.16 -7.33 -6.55
C THR A 70 -1.16 -6.30 -5.41
N ARG A 71 -2.21 -6.35 -4.59
CA ARG A 71 -2.41 -5.53 -3.39
C ARG A 71 -2.41 -6.39 -2.14
N THR A 72 -2.29 -5.73 -0.99
CA THR A 72 -2.45 -6.41 0.31
C THR A 72 -3.85 -6.99 0.44
N GLY A 73 -3.93 -8.27 0.78
CA GLY A 73 -5.19 -9.04 0.89
C GLY A 73 -5.56 -9.84 -0.36
N ASP A 74 -4.88 -9.66 -1.48
CA ASP A 74 -5.14 -10.46 -2.69
C ASP A 74 -4.61 -11.89 -2.55
N THR A 75 -5.23 -12.80 -3.30
CA THR A 75 -4.81 -14.20 -3.40
C THR A 75 -4.14 -14.45 -4.74
N LEU A 76 -2.99 -15.10 -4.68
CA LEU A 76 -2.25 -15.55 -5.87
C LEU A 76 -2.39 -17.06 -6.03
N SER A 77 -2.72 -17.50 -7.23
CA SER A 77 -2.94 -18.91 -7.55
C SER A 77 -2.38 -19.24 -8.94
N THR A 78 -2.61 -20.46 -9.42
CA THR A 78 -2.39 -20.80 -10.83
C THR A 78 -3.65 -20.50 -11.64
N LYS A 79 -3.51 -20.07 -12.90
CA LYS A 79 -4.65 -19.81 -13.77
C LYS A 79 -5.52 -21.06 -14.05
N ALA A 80 -4.88 -22.23 -14.06
CA ALA A 80 -5.59 -23.50 -14.28
C ALA A 80 -6.51 -23.88 -13.10
N ASN A 81 -6.21 -23.38 -11.90
CA ASN A 81 -7.00 -23.65 -10.70
C ASN A 81 -7.08 -22.37 -9.86
N PRO A 82 -7.91 -21.42 -10.27
CA PRO A 82 -8.02 -20.13 -9.58
C PRO A 82 -8.65 -20.32 -8.21
N VAL A 83 -7.99 -19.76 -7.20
CA VAL A 83 -8.44 -19.76 -5.81
C VAL A 83 -8.41 -18.31 -5.31
N SER A 84 -9.44 -17.93 -4.57
CA SER A 84 -9.46 -16.65 -3.83
C SER A 84 -9.89 -16.92 -2.39
N TYR A 85 -9.11 -16.42 -1.44
CA TYR A 85 -9.46 -16.43 -0.03
C TYR A 85 -10.30 -15.21 0.34
N ALA A 86 -11.13 -15.34 1.36
CA ALA A 86 -11.85 -14.21 1.90
C ALA A 86 -10.87 -13.12 2.35
N LYS A 87 -11.12 -11.89 1.93
CA LYS A 87 -10.28 -10.74 2.31
C LYS A 87 -10.44 -10.45 3.81
N THR A 88 -9.32 -10.06 4.42
CA THR A 88 -9.35 -9.57 5.79
C THR A 88 -10.10 -8.24 5.83
N ASP A 89 -11.03 -8.12 6.76
CA ASP A 89 -11.77 -6.88 6.99
C ASP A 89 -10.90 -5.93 7.82
N TYR A 90 -10.33 -4.94 7.16
CA TYR A 90 -9.51 -3.92 7.79
C TYR A 90 -10.37 -2.78 8.32
N SER A 91 -9.95 -2.19 9.43
CA SER A 91 -10.61 -1.02 9.98
C SER A 91 -10.63 0.14 8.97
N VAL A 92 -11.80 0.76 8.82
CA VAL A 92 -11.95 1.94 7.96
C VAL A 92 -11.41 3.16 8.69
N PRO A 93 -10.55 4.00 8.06
CA PRO A 93 -10.08 5.22 8.68
C PRO A 93 -11.24 6.21 8.87
N TYR A 94 -11.40 6.71 10.09
CA TYR A 94 -12.51 7.60 10.49
C TYR A 94 -12.08 9.02 10.87
N THR A 95 -10.78 9.26 11.01
CA THR A 95 -10.23 10.60 11.23
C THR A 95 -9.58 11.09 9.96
N TYR A 96 -9.67 12.39 9.70
CA TYR A 96 -9.01 13.00 8.56
C TYR A 96 -8.57 14.43 8.86
N MET A 97 -7.47 14.83 8.23
CA MET A 97 -6.96 16.20 8.23
C MET A 97 -6.70 16.66 6.80
N LYS A 98 -6.85 17.95 6.57
CA LYS A 98 -6.38 18.59 5.35
C LYS A 98 -4.86 18.62 5.41
N TYR A 99 -4.19 18.33 4.30
CA TYR A 99 -2.75 18.53 4.21
C TYR A 99 -2.40 19.52 3.10
N THR A 100 -1.36 20.28 3.35
CA THR A 100 -0.76 21.22 2.40
C THR A 100 0.71 20.90 2.26
N VAL A 101 1.23 21.00 1.05
CA VAL A 101 2.67 20.78 0.78
C VAL A 101 3.43 22.02 1.24
N LYS A 102 4.47 21.84 2.07
CA LYS A 102 5.20 22.94 2.67
C LYS A 102 6.09 23.65 1.67
N THR A 103 6.71 22.92 0.76
CA THR A 103 7.60 23.46 -0.26
C THR A 103 6.90 23.43 -1.62
N LYS A 104 6.73 24.61 -2.22
CA LYS A 104 6.14 24.72 -3.56
C LYS A 104 7.00 23.98 -4.59
N GLY A 105 6.34 23.14 -5.41
CA GLY A 105 7.00 22.30 -6.42
C GLY A 105 7.26 20.86 -5.98
N ASP A 106 6.97 20.49 -4.72
CA ASP A 106 7.08 19.12 -4.24
C ASP A 106 5.74 18.35 -4.29
N GLU A 107 4.69 18.92 -4.89
CA GLU A 107 3.34 18.35 -4.95
C GLU A 107 3.36 16.93 -5.55
N ASP A 108 4.06 16.76 -6.68
CA ASP A 108 4.18 15.45 -7.34
C ASP A 108 4.95 14.44 -6.50
N LYS A 109 6.01 14.87 -5.81
CA LYS A 109 6.77 14.01 -4.91
C LYS A 109 5.95 13.56 -3.72
N VAL A 110 5.18 14.49 -3.12
CA VAL A 110 4.26 14.17 -2.02
C VAL A 110 3.19 13.18 -2.49
N SER A 111 2.60 13.41 -3.66
CA SER A 111 1.60 12.49 -4.24
C SER A 111 2.16 11.09 -4.44
N GLN A 112 3.35 10.96 -5.03
CA GLN A 112 4.02 9.67 -5.21
C GLN A 112 4.40 9.01 -3.89
N ALA A 113 4.86 9.78 -2.91
CA ALA A 113 5.20 9.28 -1.59
C ALA A 113 3.97 8.78 -0.84
N LEU A 114 2.87 9.52 -0.88
CA LEU A 114 1.59 9.11 -0.31
C LEU A 114 1.03 7.86 -0.99
N ALA A 115 1.12 7.75 -2.32
CA ALA A 115 0.71 6.54 -3.04
C ALA A 115 1.48 5.29 -2.58
N LYS A 116 2.78 5.43 -2.30
CA LYS A 116 3.59 4.35 -1.73
C LYS A 116 3.18 4.02 -0.29
N MET A 117 2.93 5.03 0.53
CA MET A 117 2.52 4.83 1.93
C MET A 117 1.14 4.20 2.05
N THR A 118 0.17 4.60 1.21
CA THR A 118 -1.16 3.98 1.18
C THR A 118 -1.14 2.55 0.65
N ALA A 119 -0.15 2.18 -0.17
CA ALA A 119 0.08 0.80 -0.57
C ALA A 119 0.67 -0.05 0.57
N GLU A 120 1.47 0.54 1.47
CA GLU A 120 2.02 -0.13 2.66
C GLU A 120 0.99 -0.26 3.77
N ASP A 121 0.15 0.76 3.96
CA ASP A 121 -0.83 0.87 5.04
C ASP A 121 -2.23 1.05 4.47
N VAL A 122 -3.02 -0.01 4.52
CA VAL A 122 -4.40 -0.03 4.00
C VAL A 122 -5.37 0.84 4.80
N THR A 123 -4.98 1.28 6.01
CA THR A 123 -5.78 2.17 6.86
C THR A 123 -5.44 3.65 6.65
N LEU A 124 -4.48 3.95 5.78
CA LEU A 124 -4.14 5.30 5.35
C LEU A 124 -4.78 5.55 3.97
N LYS A 125 -5.43 6.72 3.79
CA LYS A 125 -6.07 7.05 2.53
C LYS A 125 -5.88 8.53 2.20
N SER A 126 -5.50 8.84 0.97
CA SER A 126 -5.43 10.21 0.47
C SER A 126 -6.58 10.45 -0.50
N VAL A 127 -7.32 11.54 -0.30
CA VAL A 127 -8.50 11.89 -1.09
C VAL A 127 -8.41 13.34 -1.53
N ASN A 128 -8.71 13.60 -2.79
CA ASN A 128 -8.88 14.96 -3.28
C ASN A 128 -10.36 15.35 -3.15
N ASP A 129 -10.63 16.29 -2.25
CA ASP A 129 -11.96 16.89 -2.06
C ASP A 129 -12.12 18.09 -3.02
N SER A 130 -12.72 17.83 -4.16
CA SER A 130 -12.94 18.85 -5.19
C SER A 130 -13.96 19.91 -4.77
N GLU A 131 -14.91 19.59 -3.91
CA GLU A 131 -15.97 20.50 -3.44
C GLU A 131 -15.35 21.65 -2.64
N ASN A 132 -14.45 21.32 -1.71
CA ASN A 132 -13.80 22.33 -0.86
C ASN A 132 -12.39 22.73 -1.37
N ARG A 133 -11.97 22.18 -2.51
CA ARG A 133 -10.64 22.40 -3.10
C ARG A 133 -9.51 22.16 -2.11
N GLN A 134 -9.55 21.00 -1.48
CA GLN A 134 -8.55 20.59 -0.48
C GLN A 134 -8.17 19.13 -0.67
N THR A 135 -7.00 18.77 -0.19
CA THR A 135 -6.54 17.39 -0.14
C THR A 135 -6.61 16.90 1.30
N LEU A 136 -7.19 15.71 1.47
CA LEU A 136 -7.45 15.11 2.78
C LEU A 136 -6.60 13.85 2.95
N LEU A 137 -6.02 13.70 4.13
CA LEU A 137 -5.34 12.50 4.58
C LEU A 137 -6.18 11.84 5.67
N TYR A 138 -6.67 10.63 5.41
CA TYR A 138 -7.45 9.83 6.34
C TYR A 138 -6.55 8.84 7.07
N GLY A 139 -6.84 8.60 8.34
CA GLY A 139 -6.15 7.64 9.19
C GLY A 139 -6.98 7.20 10.38
N MET A 140 -6.43 6.34 11.22
CA MET A 140 -7.10 5.77 12.38
C MET A 140 -7.18 6.72 13.58
N GLY A 141 -6.45 7.82 13.54
CA GLY A 141 -6.41 8.83 14.61
C GLY A 141 -5.35 9.89 14.33
N ASP A 142 -5.33 10.94 15.15
CA ASP A 142 -4.42 12.08 14.96
C ASP A 142 -2.95 11.67 15.00
N GLN A 143 -2.58 10.82 15.97
CA GLN A 143 -1.22 10.28 16.06
C GLN A 143 -0.81 9.50 14.82
N HIS A 144 -1.75 8.76 14.20
CA HIS A 144 -1.47 8.04 12.96
C HIS A 144 -1.14 9.00 11.81
N LEU A 145 -1.87 10.11 11.70
CA LEU A 145 -1.63 11.15 10.69
C LEU A 145 -0.31 11.88 10.93
N GLU A 146 0.02 12.19 12.18
CA GLU A 146 1.31 12.80 12.56
C GLU A 146 2.49 11.88 12.24
N ILE A 147 2.36 10.58 12.53
CA ILE A 147 3.37 9.57 12.19
C ILE A 147 3.52 9.46 10.66
N ALA A 148 2.42 9.52 9.92
CA ALA A 148 2.46 9.51 8.46
C ALA A 148 3.21 10.74 7.93
N ALA A 149 2.95 11.93 8.45
CA ALA A 149 3.68 13.16 8.09
C ALA A 149 5.18 13.05 8.44
N SER A 150 5.50 12.51 9.61
CA SER A 150 6.89 12.27 10.04
C SER A 150 7.62 11.27 9.12
N LYS A 151 6.94 10.20 8.69
CA LYS A 151 7.49 9.24 7.72
C LYS A 151 7.74 9.87 6.35
N LEU A 152 6.85 10.77 5.88
CA LEU A 152 7.06 11.53 4.64
C LEU A 152 8.36 12.35 4.72
N ALA A 153 8.57 13.07 5.80
CA ALA A 153 9.79 13.86 6.00
C ALA A 153 11.03 12.98 6.11
N ALA A 154 10.98 11.90 6.90
CA ALA A 154 12.14 11.05 7.16
C ALA A 154 12.56 10.22 5.93
N ARG A 155 11.60 9.55 5.27
CA ARG A 155 11.88 8.58 4.18
C ARG A 155 11.92 9.23 2.80
N TYR A 156 11.02 10.17 2.53
CA TYR A 156 10.84 10.75 1.19
C TYR A 156 11.37 12.17 1.05
N LYS A 157 11.84 12.78 2.17
CA LYS A 157 12.40 14.14 2.21
C LYS A 157 11.42 15.20 1.70
N VAL A 158 10.14 14.99 1.94
CA VAL A 158 9.07 15.94 1.64
C VAL A 158 8.25 16.21 2.90
N GLU A 159 7.84 17.46 3.07
CA GLU A 159 7.11 17.89 4.25
C GLU A 159 5.69 18.35 3.90
N ILE A 160 4.76 17.97 4.74
CA ILE A 160 3.37 18.44 4.68
C ILE A 160 3.00 19.10 6.01
N THR A 161 2.05 20.02 5.95
CA THR A 161 1.39 20.60 7.13
C THR A 161 -0.02 20.02 7.23
N LEU A 162 -0.38 19.52 8.41
CA LEU A 162 -1.73 19.04 8.72
C LEU A 162 -2.54 20.18 9.31
N GLU A 163 -3.74 20.39 8.80
CA GLU A 163 -4.64 21.47 9.19
C GLU A 163 -6.07 20.93 9.36
N THR A 164 -6.88 21.64 10.13
CA THR A 164 -8.31 21.35 10.23
C THR A 164 -8.97 21.49 8.85
N PRO A 165 -9.69 20.47 8.37
CA PRO A 165 -10.33 20.51 7.07
C PRO A 165 -11.50 21.50 7.04
N LYS A 166 -11.81 22.03 5.86
CA LYS A 166 -13.04 22.77 5.63
C LYS A 166 -14.21 21.79 5.54
N VAL A 167 -15.32 22.13 6.17
CA VAL A 167 -16.57 21.38 6.09
C VAL A 167 -17.48 22.04 5.05
N ALA A 168 -18.02 21.24 4.13
CA ALA A 168 -18.99 21.75 3.15
C ALA A 168 -20.33 21.98 3.83
N PHE A 169 -20.82 23.21 3.77
CA PHE A 169 -22.16 23.57 4.19
C PHE A 169 -23.06 23.67 2.96
N ARG A 170 -24.24 23.08 3.05
CA ARG A 170 -25.28 23.18 2.01
C ARG A 170 -26.50 23.85 2.58
N GLU A 171 -27.00 24.85 1.89
CA GLU A 171 -28.24 25.54 2.22
C GLU A 171 -29.33 25.10 1.27
N THR A 172 -30.55 24.92 1.80
CA THR A 172 -31.77 24.71 1.01
C THR A 172 -32.74 25.83 1.29
N ILE A 173 -33.27 26.42 0.24
CA ILE A 173 -34.34 27.40 0.34
C ILE A 173 -35.64 26.62 0.44
N ARG A 174 -36.45 26.91 1.46
CA ARG A 174 -37.80 26.41 1.63
C ARG A 174 -38.79 27.35 0.97
#